data_1ff05b76ea7a4118348e52e2307b2b47
#
_entry.id   1ff05b76ea7a4118348e52e2307b2b47
#
_cell.length_a   1.000
_cell.length_b   1.000
_cell.length_c   1.000
_cell.angle_alpha   90.00
_cell.angle_beta   90.00
_cell.angle_gamma   90.00
#
_symmetry.space_group_name_H-M   'P 1'
#
loop_
_entity.id
_entity.type
_entity.pdbx_description
1 polymer ?
#
loop_
_entity_poly.entity_id
_entity_poly.type
_entity_poly.pdbx_seq_one_letter_code
_entity_poly.pdbx_strand_id
1 'polypeptide(L)'
;MPTSVAIIGAGFSGTLTAIHLARTPATDSSIDIYLIDPRGSFGPGLAYSPPSERFKLNVRAKAMGAFPDDVEGFYRWERERYPNTSPDDFCPRSHYGEYLSDLLNKAVGQAHGHTLHRLTDEVIGIDRNADSGKWAVSLKSGDTITVDGCVIAIGNLMNASTTSAQSTIRFREPFNPKSYDDISKSQTVFILGSGLTAVDTILECEARGFTGTYTILSRHGRFPRPHESLPSSAVAHLPENWNTCGSVRALDEP
;
A
#
# COMPACT_ATOMS: atom_id res chain seq x y z
N MET A 1 -18.86 24.10 -11.60
CA MET A 1 -19.12 22.65 -11.44
C MET A 1 -18.06 22.11 -10.51
N PRO A 2 -18.34 21.12 -9.68
CA PRO A 2 -17.31 20.53 -8.86
C PRO A 2 -16.20 19.92 -9.74
N THR A 3 -14.96 20.01 -9.29
CA THR A 3 -13.85 19.28 -9.89
C THR A 3 -14.00 17.80 -9.57
N SER A 4 -13.73 16.90 -10.49
CA SER A 4 -13.87 15.47 -10.27
C SER A 4 -12.56 14.74 -10.51
N VAL A 5 -12.23 13.77 -9.63
CA VAL A 5 -10.98 13.01 -9.67
C VAL A 5 -11.26 11.52 -9.49
N ALA A 6 -10.78 10.70 -10.42
CA ALA A 6 -10.76 9.25 -10.25
C ALA A 6 -9.41 8.79 -9.72
N ILE A 7 -9.42 7.98 -8.66
CA ILE A 7 -8.24 7.34 -8.07
C ILE A 7 -8.36 5.83 -8.30
N ILE A 8 -7.47 5.28 -9.11
CA ILE A 8 -7.50 3.90 -9.56
C ILE A 8 -6.56 3.07 -8.71
N GLY A 9 -7.14 2.20 -7.88
CA GLY A 9 -6.47 1.43 -6.85
C GLY A 9 -6.66 2.04 -5.46
N ALA A 10 -7.24 1.26 -4.54
CA ALA A 10 -7.52 1.65 -3.15
C ALA A 10 -6.56 0.97 -2.14
N GLY A 11 -5.32 0.73 -2.56
CA GLY A 11 -4.23 0.40 -1.64
C GLY A 11 -3.75 1.64 -0.89
N PHE A 12 -2.62 1.53 -0.21
CA PHE A 12 -2.02 2.60 0.60
C PHE A 12 -2.01 3.96 -0.11
N SER A 13 -1.38 4.03 -1.29
CA SER A 13 -1.20 5.31 -2.01
C SER A 13 -2.52 5.92 -2.45
N GLY A 14 -3.41 5.13 -3.06
CA GLY A 14 -4.70 5.64 -3.52
C GLY A 14 -5.60 6.06 -2.37
N THR A 15 -5.63 5.29 -1.29
CA THR A 15 -6.40 5.61 -0.09
C THR A 15 -5.91 6.89 0.57
N LEU A 16 -4.60 7.06 0.77
CA LEU A 16 -4.07 8.31 1.33
C LEU A 16 -4.31 9.50 0.42
N THR A 17 -4.18 9.34 -0.89
CA THR A 17 -4.53 10.41 -1.84
C THR A 17 -5.99 10.84 -1.68
N ALA A 18 -6.93 9.88 -1.60
CA ALA A 18 -8.34 10.18 -1.39
C ALA A 18 -8.60 10.90 -0.05
N ILE A 19 -7.96 10.44 1.03
CA ILE A 19 -8.07 11.05 2.36
C ILE A 19 -7.53 12.47 2.36
N HIS A 20 -6.37 12.71 1.77
CA HIS A 20 -5.77 14.05 1.70
C HIS A 20 -6.65 15.01 0.90
N LEU A 21 -7.17 14.58 -0.26
CA LEU A 21 -8.10 15.39 -1.04
C LEU A 21 -9.37 15.73 -0.23
N ALA A 22 -9.96 14.73 0.43
CA ALA A 22 -11.17 14.91 1.24
C ALA A 22 -10.95 15.83 2.46
N ARG A 23 -9.74 15.91 2.99
CA ARG A 23 -9.37 16.80 4.11
C ARG A 23 -9.04 18.23 3.69
N THR A 24 -8.78 18.47 2.41
CA THR A 24 -8.50 19.82 1.93
C THR A 24 -9.77 20.68 2.11
N PRO A 25 -9.69 21.86 2.71
CA PRO A 25 -10.87 22.72 2.82
C PRO A 25 -11.38 23.12 1.43
N ALA A 26 -12.69 22.96 1.20
CA ALA A 26 -13.31 23.50 -0.01
C ALA A 26 -13.38 25.02 0.10
N THR A 27 -12.52 25.72 -0.64
CA THR A 27 -12.52 27.20 -0.65
C THR A 27 -13.57 27.76 -1.62
N ASP A 28 -13.49 27.37 -2.90
CA ASP A 28 -14.37 27.90 -3.96
C ASP A 28 -15.11 26.80 -4.74
N SER A 29 -14.68 25.54 -4.65
CA SER A 29 -15.30 24.40 -5.33
C SER A 29 -15.17 23.11 -4.54
N SER A 30 -16.22 22.29 -4.60
CA SER A 30 -16.16 20.90 -4.09
C SER A 30 -15.40 20.00 -5.06
N ILE A 31 -14.92 18.85 -4.55
CA ILE A 31 -14.30 17.79 -5.34
C ILE A 31 -15.14 16.52 -5.20
N ASP A 32 -15.49 15.91 -6.32
CA ASP A 32 -16.05 14.57 -6.36
C ASP A 32 -14.89 13.57 -6.55
N ILE A 33 -14.61 12.78 -5.52
CA ILE A 33 -13.49 11.84 -5.47
C ILE A 33 -14.03 10.43 -5.67
N TYR A 34 -13.60 9.75 -6.73
CA TYR A 34 -13.96 8.36 -7.03
C TYR A 34 -12.78 7.45 -6.72
N LEU A 35 -12.82 6.73 -5.60
CA LEU A 35 -11.81 5.75 -5.23
C LEU A 35 -12.27 4.36 -5.71
N ILE A 36 -11.55 3.77 -6.67
CA ILE A 36 -11.98 2.58 -7.42
C ILE A 36 -11.01 1.43 -7.18
N ASP A 37 -11.52 0.27 -6.72
CA ASP A 37 -10.71 -0.95 -6.54
C ASP A 37 -11.58 -2.21 -6.68
N PRO A 38 -11.18 -3.20 -7.51
CA PRO A 38 -12.00 -4.39 -7.75
C PRO A 38 -12.14 -5.31 -6.54
N ARG A 39 -11.28 -5.19 -5.53
CA ARG A 39 -11.30 -6.07 -4.36
C ARG A 39 -12.35 -5.67 -3.33
N GLY A 40 -12.89 -4.45 -3.40
CA GLY A 40 -13.82 -3.93 -2.40
C GLY A 40 -13.19 -3.71 -1.00
N SER A 41 -11.88 -3.91 -0.88
CA SER A 41 -11.12 -3.67 0.35
C SER A 41 -10.34 -2.36 0.20
N PHE A 42 -10.86 -1.31 0.82
CA PHE A 42 -10.31 0.04 0.74
C PHE A 42 -9.42 0.32 1.95
N GLY A 43 -8.18 0.72 1.70
CA GLY A 43 -7.18 1.04 2.72
C GLY A 43 -5.91 0.20 2.62
N PRO A 44 -5.96 -1.08 3.02
CA PRO A 44 -4.74 -1.85 3.24
C PRO A 44 -3.98 -2.19 1.96
N GLY A 45 -4.67 -2.42 0.84
CA GLY A 45 -4.01 -2.91 -0.37
C GLY A 45 -3.28 -4.22 -0.12
N LEU A 46 -2.31 -4.54 -0.99
CA LEU A 46 -1.53 -5.78 -0.87
C LEU A 46 -0.56 -5.74 0.32
N ALA A 47 0.13 -4.63 0.51
CA ALA A 47 1.21 -4.51 1.50
C ALA A 47 0.74 -4.64 2.95
N TYR A 48 -0.49 -4.27 3.23
CA TYR A 48 -1.09 -4.25 4.57
C TYR A 48 -2.27 -5.22 4.73
N SER A 49 -2.37 -6.21 3.82
CA SER A 49 -3.24 -7.40 3.93
C SER A 49 -2.40 -8.68 3.90
N PRO A 50 -1.44 -8.84 4.82
CA PRO A 50 -0.53 -9.98 4.81
C PRO A 50 -1.25 -11.28 5.23
N PRO A 51 -0.63 -12.46 4.97
CA PRO A 51 -1.17 -13.76 5.38
C PRO A 51 -1.34 -13.93 6.89
N SER A 52 -0.54 -13.23 7.69
CA SER A 52 -0.58 -13.30 9.15
C SER A 52 0.06 -12.07 9.79
N GLU A 53 -0.13 -11.93 11.10
CA GLU A 53 0.48 -10.86 11.92
C GLU A 53 2.01 -10.96 12.08
N ARG A 54 2.62 -12.05 11.58
CA ARG A 54 4.09 -12.22 11.56
C ARG A 54 4.77 -11.27 10.57
N PHE A 55 4.03 -10.83 9.56
CA PHE A 55 4.50 -9.80 8.64
C PHE A 55 4.51 -8.46 9.34
N LYS A 56 5.70 -8.02 9.74
CA LYS A 56 5.87 -6.78 10.49
C LYS A 56 6.15 -5.58 9.59
N LEU A 57 5.81 -4.40 10.10
CA LEU A 57 6.26 -3.14 9.52
C LEU A 57 7.79 -3.06 9.59
N ASN A 58 8.40 -2.38 8.66
CA ASN A 58 9.85 -2.11 8.63
C ASN A 58 10.21 -0.74 9.19
N VAL A 59 9.23 -0.02 9.73
CA VAL A 59 9.35 1.28 10.38
C VAL A 59 8.68 1.17 11.75
N ARG A 60 9.21 1.86 12.75
CA ARG A 60 8.69 1.86 14.12
C ARG A 60 7.34 2.57 14.20
N ALA A 61 6.48 2.13 15.11
CA ALA A 61 5.10 2.63 15.25
C ALA A 61 5.02 4.17 15.34
N LYS A 62 5.92 4.79 16.10
CA LYS A 62 5.99 6.26 16.28
C LYS A 62 6.23 7.05 15.00
N ALA A 63 6.73 6.43 13.94
CA ALA A 63 7.07 7.09 12.67
C ALA A 63 6.17 6.66 11.51
N MET A 64 5.03 6.03 11.80
CA MET A 64 4.08 5.51 10.79
C MET A 64 2.80 6.34 10.68
N GLY A 65 2.79 7.58 11.14
CA GLY A 65 1.62 8.46 10.96
C GLY A 65 1.30 8.70 9.49
N ALA A 66 0.02 8.78 9.18
CA ALA A 66 -0.47 9.01 7.82
C ALA A 66 -0.38 10.49 7.39
N PHE A 67 -0.12 11.39 8.33
CA PHE A 67 -0.13 12.83 8.09
C PHE A 67 1.18 13.47 8.58
N PRO A 68 1.73 14.44 7.83
CA PRO A 68 2.96 15.14 8.24
C PRO A 68 2.82 15.91 9.56
N ASP A 69 1.63 16.42 9.84
CA ASP A 69 1.24 17.13 11.06
C ASP A 69 0.87 16.20 12.23
N ASP A 70 0.84 14.88 11.97
CA ASP A 70 0.49 13.84 12.93
C ASP A 70 1.33 12.56 12.75
N VAL A 71 2.65 12.70 12.93
CA VAL A 71 3.62 11.61 12.72
C VAL A 71 3.37 10.40 13.64
N GLU A 72 2.85 10.61 14.83
CA GLU A 72 2.54 9.55 15.80
C GLU A 72 1.10 9.04 15.72
N GLY A 73 0.33 9.44 14.71
CA GLY A 73 -1.09 9.10 14.58
C GLY A 73 -1.35 7.59 14.58
N PHE A 74 -0.51 6.81 13.89
CA PHE A 74 -0.59 5.36 13.94
C PHE A 74 -0.30 4.79 15.32
N TYR A 75 0.76 5.27 15.99
CA TYR A 75 1.12 4.79 17.32
C TYR A 75 0.01 5.03 18.34
N ARG A 76 -0.65 6.20 18.32
CA ARG A 76 -1.79 6.47 19.20
C ARG A 76 -2.97 5.55 18.90
N TRP A 77 -3.31 5.37 17.61
CA TRP A 77 -4.35 4.45 17.18
C TRP A 77 -4.06 3.00 17.59
N GLU A 78 -2.82 2.56 17.43
CA GLU A 78 -2.34 1.23 17.81
C GLU A 78 -2.46 1.02 19.31
N ARG A 79 -1.98 1.97 20.12
CA ARG A 79 -1.97 1.87 21.58
C ARG A 79 -3.38 1.84 22.20
N GLU A 80 -4.36 2.48 21.57
CA GLU A 80 -5.76 2.39 22.02
C GLU A 80 -6.30 0.96 21.94
N ARG A 81 -5.84 0.17 20.98
CA ARG A 81 -6.27 -1.23 20.76
C ARG A 81 -5.36 -2.25 21.40
N TYR A 82 -4.08 -1.96 21.42
CA TYR A 82 -3.01 -2.79 21.94
C TYR A 82 -2.19 -2.00 22.99
N PRO A 83 -2.69 -1.90 24.26
CA PRO A 83 -2.12 -0.99 25.27
C PRO A 83 -0.65 -1.22 25.62
N ASN A 84 -0.12 -2.41 25.37
CA ASN A 84 1.27 -2.76 25.63
C ASN A 84 2.25 -2.36 24.52
N THR A 85 1.75 -1.79 23.41
CA THR A 85 2.61 -1.38 22.30
C THR A 85 3.53 -0.23 22.70
N SER A 86 4.82 -0.41 22.46
CA SER A 86 5.84 0.64 22.60
C SER A 86 5.93 1.50 21.33
N PRO A 87 6.29 2.80 21.44
CA PRO A 87 6.51 3.64 20.27
C PRO A 87 7.62 3.10 19.34
N ASP A 88 8.53 2.28 19.89
CA ASP A 88 9.65 1.69 19.16
C ASP A 88 9.36 0.29 18.59
N ASP A 89 8.14 -0.22 18.76
CA ASP A 89 7.75 -1.53 18.23
C ASP A 89 7.54 -1.52 16.71
N PHE A 90 7.80 -2.69 16.10
CA PHE A 90 7.43 -3.01 14.73
C PHE A 90 6.12 -3.77 14.74
N CYS A 91 5.02 -3.04 14.56
CA CYS A 91 3.67 -3.60 14.59
C CYS A 91 3.38 -4.52 13.39
N PRO A 92 2.36 -5.41 13.48
CA PRO A 92 1.88 -6.14 12.33
C PRO A 92 1.45 -5.21 11.18
N ARG A 93 1.72 -5.62 9.95
CA ARG A 93 1.28 -4.86 8.77
C ARG A 93 -0.25 -4.75 8.67
N SER A 94 -0.98 -5.78 9.12
CA SER A 94 -2.44 -5.79 9.18
C SER A 94 -3.00 -4.65 10.01
N HIS A 95 -2.38 -4.33 11.16
CA HIS A 95 -2.82 -3.23 12.02
C HIS A 95 -2.74 -1.87 11.29
N TYR A 96 -1.69 -1.68 10.50
CA TYR A 96 -1.60 -0.47 9.68
C TYR A 96 -2.67 -0.42 8.58
N GLY A 97 -3.04 -1.57 8.03
CA GLY A 97 -4.16 -1.69 7.09
C GLY A 97 -5.49 -1.30 7.72
N GLU A 98 -5.75 -1.73 8.95
CA GLU A 98 -6.93 -1.33 9.73
C GLU A 98 -6.93 0.17 10.04
N TYR A 99 -5.79 0.72 10.46
CA TYR A 99 -5.62 2.16 10.67
C TYR A 99 -5.99 2.98 9.42
N LEU A 100 -5.50 2.57 8.24
CA LEU A 100 -5.84 3.23 6.98
C LEU A 100 -7.33 3.15 6.65
N SER A 101 -7.95 2.01 6.92
CA SER A 101 -9.39 1.83 6.72
C SER A 101 -10.22 2.72 7.65
N ASP A 102 -9.79 2.85 8.91
CA ASP A 102 -10.44 3.75 9.88
C ASP A 102 -10.28 5.22 9.47
N LEU A 103 -9.11 5.62 9.00
CA LEU A 103 -8.90 6.98 8.50
C LEU A 103 -9.78 7.28 7.28
N LEU A 104 -9.92 6.31 6.37
CA LEU A 104 -10.79 6.48 5.20
C LEU A 104 -12.26 6.61 5.61
N ASN A 105 -12.73 5.79 6.55
CA ASN A 105 -14.10 5.88 7.05
C ASN A 105 -14.38 7.23 7.72
N LYS A 106 -13.42 7.76 8.49
CA LYS A 106 -13.51 9.11 9.07
C LYS A 106 -13.56 10.19 7.97
N ALA A 107 -12.72 10.07 6.94
CA ALA A 107 -12.68 11.02 5.83
C ALA A 107 -13.99 11.06 5.04
N VAL A 108 -14.63 9.90 4.81
CA VAL A 108 -15.97 9.84 4.17
C VAL A 108 -17.01 10.63 4.98
N GLY A 109 -16.96 10.54 6.31
CA GLY A 109 -17.89 11.25 7.20
C GLY A 109 -17.58 12.74 7.40
N GLN A 110 -16.39 13.20 7.05
CA GLN A 110 -15.86 14.55 7.34
C GLN A 110 -15.23 15.22 6.11
N ALA A 111 -15.81 15.02 4.93
CA ALA A 111 -15.18 15.42 3.67
C ALA A 111 -15.17 16.95 3.37
N HIS A 112 -15.37 17.81 4.37
CA HIS A 112 -15.22 19.28 4.31
C HIS A 112 -15.84 19.95 3.07
N GLY A 113 -17.01 19.45 2.61
CA GLY A 113 -17.70 19.92 1.40
C GLY A 113 -17.35 19.16 0.12
N HIS A 114 -16.47 18.16 0.19
CA HIS A 114 -16.18 17.22 -0.91
C HIS A 114 -17.06 15.97 -0.82
N THR A 115 -17.13 15.18 -1.90
CA THR A 115 -17.81 13.89 -1.90
C THR A 115 -16.80 12.81 -2.22
N LEU A 116 -16.72 11.75 -1.37
CA LEU A 116 -15.87 10.61 -1.60
C LEU A 116 -16.71 9.37 -1.86
N HIS A 117 -16.61 8.86 -3.09
CA HIS A 117 -17.27 7.66 -3.57
C HIS A 117 -16.30 6.48 -3.54
N ARG A 118 -16.72 5.35 -2.97
CA ARG A 118 -15.98 4.09 -3.02
C ARG A 118 -16.66 3.17 -4.01
N LEU A 119 -15.97 2.81 -5.07
CA LEU A 119 -16.50 1.97 -6.15
C LEU A 119 -15.75 0.63 -6.19
N THR A 120 -16.51 -0.45 -5.98
CA THR A 120 -15.97 -1.81 -6.13
C THR A 120 -16.12 -2.24 -7.57
N ASP A 121 -15.15 -1.87 -8.41
CA ASP A 121 -15.11 -2.22 -9.84
C ASP A 121 -13.67 -2.24 -10.35
N GLU A 122 -13.47 -2.82 -11.53
CA GLU A 122 -12.18 -2.88 -12.22
C GLU A 122 -12.15 -1.83 -13.35
N VAL A 123 -11.16 -0.96 -13.33
CA VAL A 123 -10.91 -0.03 -14.43
C VAL A 123 -10.22 -0.80 -15.56
N ILE A 124 -10.85 -0.82 -16.74
CA ILE A 124 -10.36 -1.52 -17.93
C ILE A 124 -9.81 -0.58 -19.02
N GLY A 125 -10.06 0.71 -18.90
CA GLY A 125 -9.57 1.71 -19.85
C GLY A 125 -9.61 3.11 -19.27
N ILE A 126 -8.68 3.96 -19.73
CA ILE A 126 -8.60 5.38 -19.40
C ILE A 126 -8.25 6.12 -20.68
N ASP A 127 -9.17 6.94 -21.15
CA ASP A 127 -9.02 7.71 -22.39
C ASP A 127 -9.19 9.21 -22.11
N ARG A 128 -8.36 10.03 -22.71
CA ARG A 128 -8.47 11.48 -22.62
C ARG A 128 -9.23 12.01 -23.83
N ASN A 129 -10.33 12.70 -23.58
CA ASN A 129 -11.07 13.41 -24.61
C ASN A 129 -10.30 14.69 -24.99
N ALA A 130 -9.87 14.79 -26.26
CA ALA A 130 -9.05 15.91 -26.74
C ALA A 130 -9.79 17.25 -26.73
N ASP A 131 -11.11 17.22 -26.98
CA ASP A 131 -11.92 18.45 -27.11
C ASP A 131 -12.27 19.03 -25.74
N SER A 132 -12.66 18.20 -24.75
CA SER A 132 -13.04 18.64 -23.42
C SER A 132 -11.88 18.64 -22.42
N GLY A 133 -10.78 17.96 -22.73
CA GLY A 133 -9.65 17.75 -21.82
C GLY A 133 -9.95 16.80 -20.66
N LYS A 134 -11.18 16.28 -20.55
CA LYS A 134 -11.60 15.35 -19.49
C LYS A 134 -11.16 13.92 -19.76
N TRP A 135 -11.17 13.11 -18.70
CA TRP A 135 -10.82 11.69 -18.76
C TRP A 135 -12.07 10.82 -18.66
N ALA A 136 -12.19 9.88 -19.57
CA ALA A 136 -13.20 8.82 -19.54
C ALA A 136 -12.57 7.57 -18.90
N VAL A 137 -13.09 7.14 -17.76
CA VAL A 137 -12.64 5.95 -17.03
C VAL A 137 -13.67 4.85 -17.25
N SER A 138 -13.31 3.84 -18.04
CA SER A 138 -14.16 2.70 -18.38
C SER A 138 -14.09 1.62 -17.31
N LEU A 139 -15.23 1.19 -16.81
CA LEU A 139 -15.36 0.18 -15.78
C LEU A 139 -15.78 -1.17 -16.40
N LYS A 140 -15.39 -2.25 -15.76
CA LYS A 140 -15.72 -3.62 -16.18
C LYS A 140 -17.23 -3.91 -16.12
N SER A 141 -17.96 -3.24 -15.25
CA SER A 141 -19.42 -3.27 -15.21
C SER A 141 -20.09 -2.79 -16.51
N GLY A 142 -19.37 -2.04 -17.34
CA GLY A 142 -19.89 -1.38 -18.55
C GLY A 142 -20.12 0.13 -18.38
N ASP A 143 -20.02 0.65 -17.16
CA ASP A 143 -20.16 2.07 -16.89
C ASP A 143 -18.92 2.85 -17.31
N THR A 144 -19.08 4.16 -17.55
CA THR A 144 -17.98 5.09 -17.80
C THR A 144 -18.14 6.32 -16.92
N ILE A 145 -17.07 6.66 -16.21
CA ILE A 145 -17.03 7.86 -15.36
C ILE A 145 -16.19 8.92 -16.07
N THR A 146 -16.75 10.11 -16.26
CA THR A 146 -16.02 11.25 -16.84
C THR A 146 -15.53 12.17 -15.73
N VAL A 147 -14.20 12.39 -15.65
CA VAL A 147 -13.56 13.16 -14.58
C VAL A 147 -12.58 14.20 -15.14
N ASP A 148 -12.24 15.20 -14.33
CA ASP A 148 -11.27 16.23 -14.68
C ASP A 148 -9.81 15.76 -14.49
N GLY A 149 -9.58 14.78 -13.62
CA GLY A 149 -8.26 14.22 -13.37
C GLY A 149 -8.29 12.74 -13.00
N CYS A 150 -7.18 12.04 -13.30
CA CYS A 150 -6.98 10.64 -12.91
C CYS A 150 -5.68 10.47 -12.15
N VAL A 151 -5.73 9.67 -11.08
CA VAL A 151 -4.57 9.22 -10.32
C VAL A 151 -4.46 7.69 -10.47
N ILE A 152 -3.33 7.22 -10.96
CA ILE A 152 -3.05 5.78 -11.10
C ILE A 152 -2.26 5.32 -9.88
N ALA A 153 -2.91 4.54 -9.00
CA ALA A 153 -2.37 4.04 -7.74
C ALA A 153 -2.50 2.51 -7.62
N ILE A 154 -2.30 1.81 -8.73
CA ILE A 154 -2.49 0.36 -8.87
C ILE A 154 -1.48 -0.51 -8.11
N GLY A 155 -0.47 0.13 -7.49
CA GLY A 155 0.57 -0.58 -6.73
C GLY A 155 1.49 -1.41 -7.61
N ASN A 156 2.07 -2.46 -7.02
CA ASN A 156 2.91 -3.39 -7.77
C ASN A 156 2.03 -4.33 -8.61
N LEU A 157 2.31 -4.40 -9.90
CA LEU A 157 1.68 -5.39 -10.77
C LEU A 157 2.19 -6.78 -10.36
N MET A 158 1.26 -7.61 -9.89
CA MET A 158 1.54 -9.00 -9.61
C MET A 158 1.61 -9.74 -10.95
N ASN A 159 2.72 -10.40 -11.22
CA ASN A 159 2.80 -11.26 -12.39
C ASN A 159 1.76 -12.37 -12.26
N ALA A 160 0.89 -12.49 -13.26
CA ALA A 160 0.00 -13.65 -13.35
C ALA A 160 0.85 -14.92 -13.24
N SER A 161 0.48 -15.81 -12.33
CA SER A 161 1.20 -17.06 -12.11
C SER A 161 1.30 -17.85 -13.42
N THR A 162 2.45 -17.81 -14.05
CA THR A 162 2.75 -18.64 -15.22
C THR A 162 3.12 -20.05 -14.73
N THR A 163 2.14 -20.78 -14.24
CA THR A 163 2.28 -22.22 -14.05
C THR A 163 1.96 -22.89 -15.38
N SER A 164 2.99 -23.33 -16.11
CA SER A 164 2.74 -24.32 -17.16
C SER A 164 2.27 -25.61 -16.51
N ALA A 165 1.24 -26.26 -17.07
CA ALA A 165 0.69 -27.51 -16.56
C ALA A 165 1.74 -28.66 -16.45
N GLN A 166 2.95 -28.47 -16.99
CA GLN A 166 4.04 -29.46 -17.02
C GLN A 166 5.18 -29.15 -16.03
N SER A 167 5.15 -28.00 -15.30
CA SER A 167 6.19 -27.64 -14.37
C SER A 167 5.91 -28.16 -12.97
N THR A 168 6.91 -28.79 -12.36
CA THR A 168 6.91 -29.13 -10.94
C THR A 168 7.15 -27.93 -10.04
N ILE A 169 7.54 -26.79 -10.62
CA ILE A 169 7.81 -25.53 -9.91
C ILE A 169 6.52 -24.72 -9.87
N ARG A 170 6.10 -24.37 -8.65
CA ARG A 170 4.95 -23.48 -8.43
C ARG A 170 5.47 -22.11 -7.98
N PHE A 171 5.18 -21.08 -8.80
CA PHE A 171 5.38 -19.70 -8.37
C PHE A 171 4.29 -19.31 -7.38
N ARG A 172 4.69 -18.74 -6.25
CA ARG A 172 3.78 -18.34 -5.18
C ARG A 172 4.07 -16.91 -4.73
N GLU A 173 3.01 -16.21 -4.46
CA GLU A 173 3.05 -14.81 -4.04
C GLU A 173 3.13 -14.72 -2.51
N PRO A 174 4.13 -14.03 -1.93
CA PRO A 174 4.32 -13.99 -0.48
C PRO A 174 3.14 -13.41 0.30
N PHE A 175 2.40 -12.49 -0.30
CA PHE A 175 1.24 -11.85 0.34
C PHE A 175 -0.09 -12.59 0.10
N ASN A 176 -0.10 -13.69 -0.63
CA ASN A 176 -1.28 -14.52 -0.80
C ASN A 176 -1.32 -15.61 0.28
N PRO A 177 -2.32 -15.64 1.19
CA PRO A 177 -2.42 -16.66 2.23
C PRO A 177 -2.38 -18.09 1.70
N LYS A 178 -2.99 -18.34 0.53
CA LYS A 178 -3.01 -19.65 -0.12
C LYS A 178 -1.65 -20.15 -0.59
N SER A 179 -0.65 -19.25 -0.66
CA SER A 179 0.70 -19.63 -1.02
C SER A 179 1.36 -20.57 0.00
N TYR A 180 0.81 -20.65 1.20
CA TYR A 180 1.36 -21.41 2.31
C TYR A 180 0.56 -22.66 2.68
N ASP A 181 -0.57 -22.95 2.01
CA ASP A 181 -1.49 -24.03 2.41
C ASP A 181 -0.84 -25.43 2.46
N ASP A 182 0.07 -25.72 1.51
CA ASP A 182 0.75 -27.02 1.43
C ASP A 182 2.23 -26.94 1.81
N ILE A 183 2.67 -25.86 2.45
CA ILE A 183 4.10 -25.61 2.62
C ILE A 183 4.81 -26.66 3.47
N SER A 184 4.13 -27.21 4.49
CA SER A 184 4.67 -28.27 5.36
C SER A 184 4.99 -29.59 4.61
N LYS A 185 4.39 -29.79 3.44
CA LYS A 185 4.63 -30.99 2.59
C LYS A 185 5.77 -30.79 1.59
N SER A 186 6.29 -29.57 1.48
CA SER A 186 7.36 -29.25 0.55
C SER A 186 8.71 -29.68 1.11
N GLN A 187 9.64 -30.08 0.24
CA GLN A 187 11.01 -30.42 0.63
C GLN A 187 11.93 -29.20 0.52
N THR A 188 11.69 -28.36 -0.46
CA THR A 188 12.50 -27.16 -0.73
C THR A 188 11.63 -25.97 -1.06
N VAL A 189 11.94 -24.82 -0.47
CA VAL A 189 11.39 -23.53 -0.83
C VAL A 189 12.48 -22.69 -1.47
N PHE A 190 12.26 -22.30 -2.71
CA PHE A 190 13.14 -21.38 -3.44
C PHE A 190 12.62 -19.95 -3.32
N ILE A 191 13.45 -19.04 -2.82
CA ILE A 191 13.09 -17.62 -2.63
C ILE A 191 13.95 -16.77 -3.55
N LEU A 192 13.30 -16.00 -4.41
CA LEU A 192 13.94 -15.01 -5.28
C LEU A 192 13.91 -13.64 -4.60
N GLY A 193 15.09 -13.18 -4.18
CA GLY A 193 15.29 -11.99 -3.37
C GLY A 193 15.55 -12.32 -1.91
N SER A 194 16.35 -11.49 -1.23
CA SER A 194 16.76 -11.68 0.17
C SER A 194 16.41 -10.47 1.05
N GLY A 195 15.38 -9.70 0.67
CA GLY A 195 14.90 -8.55 1.44
C GLY A 195 14.00 -8.96 2.62
N LEU A 196 13.38 -7.99 3.28
CA LEU A 196 12.51 -8.22 4.44
C LEU A 196 11.33 -9.15 4.12
N THR A 197 10.79 -9.09 2.92
CA THR A 197 9.73 -10.02 2.48
C THR A 197 10.21 -11.48 2.47
N ALA A 198 11.49 -11.73 2.18
CA ALA A 198 12.05 -13.09 2.27
C ALA A 198 12.10 -13.56 3.73
N VAL A 199 12.45 -12.68 4.66
CA VAL A 199 12.44 -12.97 6.10
C VAL A 199 11.02 -13.28 6.57
N ASP A 200 10.06 -12.43 6.23
CA ASP A 200 8.64 -12.64 6.56
C ASP A 200 8.14 -13.99 6.01
N THR A 201 8.53 -14.33 4.76
CA THR A 201 8.17 -15.59 4.11
C THR A 201 8.74 -16.81 4.84
N ILE A 202 10.01 -16.76 5.25
CA ILE A 202 10.65 -17.83 6.02
C ILE A 202 9.92 -18.05 7.34
N LEU A 203 9.69 -16.97 8.10
CA LEU A 203 9.00 -17.04 9.38
C LEU A 203 7.57 -17.59 9.25
N GLU A 204 6.88 -17.25 8.18
CA GLU A 204 5.54 -17.78 7.91
C GLU A 204 5.58 -19.26 7.52
N CYS A 205 6.54 -19.68 6.69
CA CYS A 205 6.73 -21.10 6.34
C CYS A 205 7.03 -21.96 7.58
N GLU A 206 7.94 -21.52 8.43
CA GLU A 206 8.29 -22.24 9.69
C GLU A 206 7.09 -22.33 10.62
N ALA A 207 6.35 -21.25 10.78
CA ALA A 207 5.15 -21.22 11.61
C ALA A 207 4.04 -22.16 11.10
N ARG A 208 4.04 -22.47 9.81
CA ARG A 208 3.12 -23.46 9.20
C ARG A 208 3.72 -24.87 9.12
N GLY A 209 4.82 -25.13 9.82
CA GLY A 209 5.39 -26.46 9.97
C GLY A 209 6.31 -26.87 8.81
N PHE A 210 6.86 -25.94 8.05
CA PHE A 210 7.91 -26.25 7.08
C PHE A 210 9.22 -26.62 7.80
N THR A 211 9.77 -27.78 7.46
CA THR A 211 11.03 -28.30 8.03
C THR A 211 12.08 -28.63 6.96
N GLY A 212 11.82 -28.26 5.72
CA GLY A 212 12.70 -28.51 4.59
C GLY A 212 13.84 -27.51 4.44
N THR A 213 14.36 -27.40 3.24
CA THR A 213 15.51 -26.54 2.93
C THR A 213 15.06 -25.27 2.21
N TYR A 214 15.63 -24.12 2.60
CA TYR A 214 15.50 -22.88 1.85
C TYR A 214 16.68 -22.70 0.90
N THR A 215 16.38 -22.36 -0.35
CA THR A 215 17.37 -21.88 -1.32
C THR A 215 17.03 -20.45 -1.67
N ILE A 216 17.93 -19.51 -1.38
CA ILE A 216 17.68 -18.08 -1.55
C ILE A 216 18.66 -17.53 -2.57
N LEU A 217 18.14 -16.91 -3.63
CA LEU A 217 18.92 -16.27 -4.67
C LEU A 217 18.68 -14.76 -4.64
N SER A 218 19.75 -13.98 -4.53
CA SER A 218 19.69 -12.52 -4.66
C SER A 218 20.92 -11.97 -5.37
N ARG A 219 20.81 -10.76 -5.91
CA ARG A 219 21.88 -10.12 -6.69
C ARG A 219 23.21 -10.00 -5.95
N HIS A 220 23.18 -9.85 -4.65
CA HIS A 220 24.36 -9.59 -3.82
C HIS A 220 24.56 -10.60 -2.68
N GLY A 221 23.69 -11.60 -2.53
CA GLY A 221 23.77 -12.62 -1.47
C GLY A 221 23.69 -12.05 -0.05
N ARG A 222 23.10 -10.88 0.15
CA ARG A 222 23.02 -10.20 1.46
C ARG A 222 21.63 -10.30 2.04
N PHE A 223 21.56 -10.57 3.35
CA PHE A 223 20.34 -10.48 4.15
C PHE A 223 20.20 -9.12 4.82
N PRO A 224 18.99 -8.69 5.18
CA PRO A 224 18.77 -7.54 6.03
C PRO A 224 19.50 -7.69 7.36
N ARG A 225 20.06 -6.62 7.87
CA ARG A 225 20.61 -6.61 9.22
C ARG A 225 19.49 -6.57 10.24
N PRO A 226 19.71 -7.12 11.45
CA PRO A 226 18.80 -6.87 12.57
C PRO A 226 18.62 -5.37 12.81
N HIS A 227 17.41 -4.98 13.26
CA HIS A 227 17.17 -3.60 13.63
C HIS A 227 18.03 -3.21 14.85
N GLU A 228 18.77 -2.12 14.72
CA GLU A 228 19.54 -1.57 15.82
C GLU A 228 18.63 -0.79 16.78
N SER A 229 19.04 -0.74 18.06
CA SER A 229 18.34 0.02 19.11
C SER A 229 18.51 1.53 19.00
N LEU A 230 19.21 2.01 17.99
CA LEU A 230 19.55 3.44 17.83
C LEU A 230 18.33 4.24 17.37
N PRO A 231 18.12 5.44 17.95
CA PRO A 231 17.10 6.36 17.45
C PRO A 231 17.44 6.77 16.02
N SER A 232 16.47 6.71 15.13
CA SER A 232 16.62 7.29 13.80
C SER A 232 16.73 8.80 13.93
N SER A 233 17.92 9.35 13.71
CA SER A 233 18.20 10.77 13.88
C SER A 233 17.94 11.62 12.63
N ALA A 234 17.49 11.04 11.54
CA ALA A 234 17.31 11.78 10.31
C ALA A 234 15.83 11.84 9.89
N VAL A 235 15.19 12.94 10.19
CA VAL A 235 14.03 13.38 9.41
C VAL A 235 14.59 13.98 8.12
N ALA A 236 14.37 13.32 6.99
CA ALA A 236 14.68 13.91 5.71
C ALA A 236 13.76 15.12 5.50
N HIS A 237 14.28 16.31 5.52
CA HIS A 237 13.56 17.50 5.12
C HIS A 237 13.65 17.64 3.61
N LEU A 238 12.52 17.85 2.95
CA LEU A 238 12.54 18.25 1.55
C LEU A 238 13.25 19.61 1.44
N PRO A 239 14.15 19.80 0.45
CA PRO A 239 14.75 21.09 0.18
C PRO A 239 13.67 22.15 -0.06
N GLU A 240 13.94 23.42 0.29
CA GLU A 240 12.96 24.51 0.12
C GLU A 240 12.47 24.68 -1.32
N ASN A 241 13.28 24.28 -2.29
CA ASN A 241 12.99 24.38 -3.72
C ASN A 241 12.40 23.10 -4.33
N TRP A 242 11.97 22.12 -3.53
CA TRP A 242 11.51 20.81 -4.01
C TRP A 242 10.38 20.90 -5.05
N ASN A 243 9.51 21.89 -4.95
CA ASN A 243 8.36 22.10 -5.85
C ASN A 243 8.74 22.82 -7.16
N THR A 244 9.95 23.37 -7.26
CA THR A 244 10.46 24.06 -8.46
C THR A 244 11.51 23.24 -9.21
N CYS A 245 11.96 22.14 -8.62
CA CYS A 245 12.93 21.25 -9.24
C CYS A 245 12.32 20.46 -10.40
N GLY A 246 12.95 20.52 -11.57
CA GLY A 246 12.50 19.81 -12.78
C GLY A 246 12.70 18.29 -12.74
N SER A 247 13.48 17.77 -11.79
CA SER A 247 13.71 16.33 -11.61
C SER A 247 14.15 15.99 -10.19
N VAL A 248 13.98 14.72 -9.78
CA VAL A 248 14.44 14.22 -8.48
C VAL A 248 15.97 14.37 -8.32
N ARG A 249 16.74 14.26 -9.40
CA ARG A 249 18.21 14.47 -9.37
C ARG A 249 18.62 15.90 -8.99
N ALA A 250 17.80 16.88 -9.36
CA ALA A 250 18.05 18.28 -9.01
C ALA A 250 17.85 18.60 -7.52
N LEU A 251 17.29 17.67 -6.74
CA LEU A 251 17.14 17.79 -5.29
C LEU A 251 18.41 17.39 -4.53
N ASP A 252 19.30 16.59 -5.16
CA ASP A 252 20.52 16.06 -4.55
C ASP A 252 21.77 16.93 -4.87
N GLU A 253 21.64 17.94 -5.70
CA GLU A 253 22.72 18.87 -6.01
C GLU A 253 22.77 20.01 -4.96
N PRO A 254 23.96 20.30 -4.39
CA PRO A 254 24.13 21.30 -3.32
C PRO A 254 23.88 22.75 -3.78
#